data_d242870e36237eb4de1bde89f0fd7c3b
#
_entry.id   d242870e36237eb4de1bde89f0fd7c3b
#
_cell.length_a   1.000
_cell.length_b   1.000
_cell.length_c   1.000
_cell.angle_alpha   90.00
_cell.angle_beta   90.00
_cell.angle_gamma   90.00
#
_symmetry.space_group_name_H-M   'P 1'
#
loop_
_entity.id
_entity.type
_entity.pdbx_description
1 polymer ?
#
loop_
_entity_poly.entity_id
_entity_poly.type
_entity_poly.pdbx_seq_one_letter_code
_entity_poly.pdbx_strand_id
1 'polypeptide(L)'
;MRSLLETLEALKAPLPAGYVVYRQQGGQQIPYIPWWRVAELLDYHCPSWEWSVTSIQTCGQYLVLTGRLTLHTADSSISREATGCELLDCDSYGDPVSNAEAMAFRRAAAKFGLGRSLYDKAARPASARPVQGMR
;
A
#
# COMPACT_ATOMS: atom_id res chain seq x y z
N MET A 1 -11.88 -6.71 -20.80
CA MET A 1 -11.78 -6.48 -19.35
C MET A 1 -11.69 -7.83 -18.65
N ARG A 2 -10.76 -7.98 -17.74
CA ARG A 2 -10.55 -9.24 -17.02
C ARG A 2 -11.67 -9.49 -16.01
N SER A 3 -11.90 -10.77 -15.70
CA SER A 3 -12.76 -11.16 -14.59
C SER A 3 -12.12 -10.78 -13.24
N LEU A 4 -12.88 -10.85 -12.18
CA LEU A 4 -12.32 -10.61 -10.84
C LEU A 4 -11.20 -11.60 -10.52
N LEU A 5 -11.40 -12.88 -10.78
CA LEU A 5 -10.36 -13.90 -10.51
C LEU A 5 -9.08 -13.63 -11.29
N GLU A 6 -9.21 -13.33 -12.58
CA GLU A 6 -8.05 -13.00 -13.41
C GLU A 6 -7.33 -11.76 -12.92
N THR A 7 -8.09 -10.74 -12.51
CA THR A 7 -7.52 -9.50 -11.97
C THR A 7 -6.75 -9.79 -10.68
N LEU A 8 -7.33 -10.53 -9.76
CA LEU A 8 -6.67 -10.85 -8.49
C LEU A 8 -5.40 -11.68 -8.71
N GLU A 9 -5.42 -12.63 -9.64
CA GLU A 9 -4.23 -13.40 -9.96
C GLU A 9 -3.13 -12.51 -10.56
N ALA A 10 -3.51 -11.57 -11.41
CA ALA A 10 -2.55 -10.65 -12.02
C ALA A 10 -1.91 -9.74 -10.96
N LEU A 11 -2.70 -9.26 -9.99
CA LEU A 11 -2.20 -8.38 -8.93
C LEU A 11 -1.25 -9.10 -7.97
N LYS A 12 -1.35 -10.42 -7.84
CA LYS A 12 -0.47 -11.21 -6.99
C LYS A 12 0.87 -11.52 -7.64
N ALA A 13 1.02 -11.24 -8.92
CA ALA A 13 2.27 -11.54 -9.63
C ALA A 13 3.45 -10.79 -8.98
N PRO A 14 4.68 -11.33 -9.11
CA PRO A 14 5.86 -10.63 -8.59
C PRO A 14 5.95 -9.22 -9.15
N LEU A 15 6.39 -8.29 -8.31
CA LEU A 15 6.54 -6.90 -8.73
C LEU A 15 7.65 -6.77 -9.75
N PRO A 16 7.49 -5.88 -10.74
CA PRO A 16 8.57 -5.63 -11.70
C PRO A 16 9.83 -5.12 -11.01
N ALA A 17 10.97 -5.38 -11.63
CA ALA A 17 12.25 -4.90 -11.12
C ALA A 17 12.24 -3.38 -11.02
N GLY A 18 12.80 -2.86 -9.93
CA GLY A 18 12.89 -1.42 -9.70
C GLY A 18 11.64 -0.79 -9.09
N TYR A 19 10.57 -1.55 -8.89
CA TYR A 19 9.34 -1.02 -8.29
C TYR A 19 9.40 -0.98 -6.78
N VAL A 20 10.22 -1.83 -6.17
CA VAL A 20 10.41 -1.86 -4.72
C VAL A 20 11.58 -0.95 -4.36
N VAL A 21 11.35 -0.05 -3.43
CA VAL A 21 12.39 0.82 -2.88
C VAL A 21 12.47 0.60 -1.38
N TYR A 22 13.52 1.12 -0.77
CA TYR A 22 13.78 0.91 0.66
C TYR A 22 13.90 2.25 1.35
N ARG A 23 13.39 2.31 2.57
CA ARG A 23 13.56 3.48 3.44
C ARG A 23 14.16 3.05 4.77
N GLN A 24 14.92 3.94 5.39
CA GLN A 24 15.46 3.73 6.72
C GLN A 24 14.39 4.04 7.76
N GLN A 25 14.20 3.11 8.67
CA GLN A 25 13.27 3.31 9.78
C GLN A 25 13.73 2.47 10.97
N GLY A 26 14.07 3.13 12.07
CA GLY A 26 14.54 2.43 13.27
C GLY A 26 15.79 1.61 13.05
N GLY A 27 16.72 2.07 12.22
CA GLY A 27 17.96 1.36 11.91
C GLY A 27 17.79 0.20 10.93
N GLN A 28 16.62 0.05 10.35
CA GLN A 28 16.30 -1.03 9.41
C GLN A 28 15.94 -0.46 8.05
N GLN A 29 16.18 -1.25 7.01
CA GLN A 29 15.69 -0.95 5.68
C GLN A 29 14.33 -1.62 5.49
N ILE A 30 13.30 -0.80 5.28
CA ILE A 30 11.93 -1.28 5.09
C ILE A 30 11.60 -1.23 3.62
N PRO A 31 11.29 -2.37 2.98
CA PRO A 31 10.88 -2.37 1.58
C PRO A 31 9.47 -1.84 1.44
N TYR A 32 9.25 -1.04 0.41
CA TYR A 32 7.92 -0.58 0.08
C TYR A 32 7.84 -0.27 -1.41
N ILE A 33 6.60 -0.19 -1.91
CA ILE A 33 6.34 0.23 -3.28
C ILE A 33 5.74 1.64 -3.21
N PRO A 34 6.32 2.63 -3.93
CA PRO A 34 5.74 3.98 -3.93
C PRO A 34 4.30 3.95 -4.42
N TRP A 35 3.44 4.82 -3.86
CA TRP A 35 2.02 4.83 -4.21
C TRP A 35 1.78 5.00 -5.71
N TRP A 36 2.59 5.80 -6.39
CA TRP A 36 2.41 6.06 -7.81
C TRP A 36 2.77 4.83 -8.68
N ARG A 37 3.65 3.95 -8.18
CA ARG A 37 3.90 2.66 -8.83
C ARG A 37 2.72 1.72 -8.62
N VAL A 38 2.10 1.77 -7.44
CA VAL A 38 0.86 1.02 -7.20
C VAL A 38 -0.21 1.46 -8.18
N ALA A 39 -0.38 2.77 -8.37
CA ALA A 39 -1.34 3.31 -9.33
C ALA A 39 -1.05 2.86 -10.76
N GLU A 40 0.23 2.84 -11.16
CA GLU A 40 0.62 2.32 -12.48
C GLU A 40 0.18 0.87 -12.68
N LEU A 41 0.42 0.03 -11.69
CA LEU A 41 0.06 -1.38 -11.78
C LEU A 41 -1.45 -1.57 -11.82
N LEU A 42 -2.18 -0.78 -11.04
CA LEU A 42 -3.64 -0.80 -11.10
C LEU A 42 -4.13 -0.32 -12.47
N ASP A 43 -3.54 0.72 -13.03
CA ASP A 43 -3.90 1.18 -14.37
C ASP A 43 -3.70 0.10 -15.42
N TYR A 44 -2.65 -0.70 -15.24
CA TYR A 44 -2.35 -1.78 -16.18
C TYR A 44 -3.30 -2.97 -16.01
N HIS A 45 -3.53 -3.40 -14.78
CA HIS A 45 -4.28 -4.63 -14.51
C HIS A 45 -5.78 -4.44 -14.38
N CYS A 46 -6.23 -3.27 -13.95
CA CYS A 46 -7.65 -2.99 -13.70
C CYS A 46 -7.93 -1.50 -13.92
N PRO A 47 -7.95 -1.02 -15.19
CA PRO A 47 -8.01 0.42 -15.47
C PRO A 47 -9.20 1.16 -14.87
N SER A 48 -10.25 0.45 -14.48
CA SER A 48 -11.45 1.07 -13.89
C SER A 48 -11.39 1.13 -12.38
N TRP A 49 -10.21 1.07 -11.79
CA TRP A 49 -10.09 1.19 -10.33
C TRP A 49 -10.46 2.60 -9.86
N GLU A 50 -10.93 2.68 -8.60
CA GLU A 50 -11.26 3.94 -7.97
C GLU A 50 -10.69 3.97 -6.56
N TRP A 51 -10.28 5.14 -6.13
CA TRP A 51 -9.81 5.38 -4.77
C TRP A 51 -10.61 6.51 -4.15
N SER A 52 -11.09 6.31 -2.93
CA SER A 52 -11.82 7.34 -2.17
C SER A 52 -11.29 7.40 -0.76
N VAL A 53 -11.06 8.61 -0.28
CA VAL A 53 -10.79 8.85 1.14
C VAL A 53 -12.15 8.95 1.82
N THR A 54 -12.43 8.03 2.74
CA THR A 54 -13.74 7.94 3.38
C THR A 54 -13.77 8.60 4.74
N SER A 55 -12.62 8.77 5.39
CA SER A 55 -12.56 9.38 6.72
C SER A 55 -11.17 9.95 6.98
N ILE A 56 -11.13 11.10 7.59
CA ILE A 56 -9.90 11.68 8.15
C ILE A 56 -10.23 12.13 9.55
N GLN A 57 -9.48 11.62 10.55
CA GLN A 57 -9.70 11.92 11.95
C GLN A 57 -8.37 12.15 12.64
N THR A 58 -8.43 12.85 13.76
CA THR A 58 -7.26 12.95 14.64
C THR A 58 -7.50 12.10 15.86
N CYS A 59 -6.45 11.45 16.33
CA CYS A 59 -6.48 10.63 17.54
C CYS A 59 -5.19 10.92 18.31
N GLY A 60 -5.28 11.75 19.34
CA GLY A 60 -4.12 12.23 20.06
C GLY A 60 -3.20 13.01 19.12
N GLN A 61 -1.96 12.55 18.99
CA GLN A 61 -0.95 13.18 18.15
C GLN A 61 -0.94 12.65 16.71
N TYR A 62 -1.87 11.74 16.38
CA TYR A 62 -1.91 11.09 15.10
C TYR A 62 -3.07 11.57 14.25
N LEU A 63 -2.84 11.65 12.97
CA LEU A 63 -3.88 11.74 11.96
C LEU A 63 -4.14 10.33 11.43
N VAL A 64 -5.39 9.92 11.40
CA VAL A 64 -5.80 8.60 10.88
C VAL A 64 -6.71 8.82 9.69
N LEU A 65 -6.35 8.20 8.58
CA LEU A 65 -7.09 8.32 7.34
C LEU A 65 -7.55 6.92 6.93
N THR A 66 -8.81 6.81 6.54
CA THR A 66 -9.36 5.59 5.96
C THR A 66 -9.65 5.83 4.49
N GLY A 67 -9.26 4.89 3.64
CA GLY A 67 -9.54 4.96 2.22
C GLY A 67 -10.13 3.67 1.71
N ARG A 68 -10.84 3.76 0.60
CA ARG A 68 -11.49 2.63 -0.06
C ARG A 68 -10.98 2.50 -1.48
N LEU A 69 -10.45 1.33 -1.79
CA LEU A 69 -10.05 0.97 -3.15
C LEU A 69 -11.12 0.07 -3.73
N THR A 70 -11.66 0.45 -4.87
CA THR A 70 -12.68 -0.32 -5.58
C THR A 70 -12.11 -0.76 -6.91
N LEU A 71 -12.26 -2.05 -7.19
CA LEU A 71 -11.91 -2.62 -8.48
C LEU A 71 -13.19 -2.96 -9.23
N HIS A 72 -13.34 -2.41 -10.42
CA HIS A 72 -14.44 -2.73 -11.32
C HIS A 72 -13.90 -3.69 -12.37
N THR A 73 -14.40 -4.92 -12.37
CA THR A 73 -13.96 -5.96 -13.29
C THR A 73 -15.09 -6.33 -14.26
N ALA A 74 -14.84 -7.26 -15.17
CA ALA A 74 -15.84 -7.66 -16.15
C ALA A 74 -17.09 -8.24 -15.52
N ASP A 75 -16.96 -8.90 -14.37
CA ASP A 75 -18.07 -9.65 -13.76
C ASP A 75 -18.47 -9.14 -12.38
N SER A 76 -17.71 -8.21 -11.78
CA SER A 76 -18.08 -7.72 -10.45
C SER A 76 -17.31 -6.45 -10.09
N SER A 77 -17.80 -5.78 -9.06
CA SER A 77 -17.09 -4.67 -8.41
C SER A 77 -16.88 -5.04 -6.96
N ILE A 78 -15.67 -4.83 -6.46
CA ILE A 78 -15.33 -5.17 -5.09
C ILE A 78 -14.51 -4.04 -4.47
N SER A 79 -14.84 -3.71 -3.23
CA SER A 79 -14.16 -2.64 -2.48
C SER A 79 -13.50 -3.21 -1.24
N ARG A 80 -12.34 -2.67 -0.91
CA ARG A 80 -11.65 -2.96 0.35
C ARG A 80 -11.10 -1.68 0.92
N GLU A 81 -11.21 -1.56 2.23
CA GLU A 81 -10.76 -0.36 2.95
C GLU A 81 -9.48 -0.66 3.71
N ALA A 82 -8.71 0.38 3.91
CA ALA A 82 -7.51 0.30 4.73
C ALA A 82 -7.27 1.66 5.37
N THR A 83 -6.50 1.64 6.45
CA THR A 83 -6.15 2.86 7.16
C THR A 83 -4.68 3.19 6.99
N GLY A 84 -4.38 4.46 7.13
CA GLY A 84 -3.02 4.96 7.26
C GLY A 84 -2.99 5.97 8.37
N CYS A 85 -1.85 6.12 9.01
CA CYS A 85 -1.70 7.10 10.07
C CYS A 85 -0.33 7.76 9.99
N GLU A 86 -0.29 8.99 10.49
CA GLU A 86 0.95 9.73 10.58
C GLU A 86 0.87 10.67 11.75
N LEU A 87 2.02 10.98 12.35
CA LEU A 87 2.08 12.02 13.36
C LEU A 87 1.65 13.35 12.75
N LEU A 88 0.84 14.11 13.47
CA LEU A 88 0.45 15.46 13.05
C LEU A 88 1.68 16.34 12.83
N ASP A 89 2.72 16.12 13.61
CA ASP A 89 4.01 16.77 13.46
C ASP A 89 4.98 15.75 12.88
N CYS A 90 4.98 15.62 11.55
CA CYS A 90 5.84 14.65 10.86
C CYS A 90 7.13 15.29 10.35
N ASP A 91 7.46 16.47 10.82
CA ASP A 91 8.70 17.19 10.53
C ASP A 91 8.96 17.42 9.04
N SER A 92 10.02 16.82 8.52
CA SER A 92 10.52 17.12 7.20
C SER A 92 9.98 16.24 6.09
N TYR A 93 9.07 15.31 6.41
CA TYR A 93 8.58 14.36 5.42
C TYR A 93 7.17 14.72 4.96
N GLY A 94 7.07 15.61 3.98
CA GLY A 94 5.79 15.93 3.38
C GLY A 94 4.79 16.44 4.41
N ASP A 95 3.53 16.08 4.24
CA ASP A 95 2.48 16.45 5.18
C ASP A 95 1.78 15.19 5.72
N PRO A 96 1.16 15.28 6.90
CA PRO A 96 0.56 14.10 7.53
C PRO A 96 -0.56 13.47 6.70
N VAL A 97 -1.34 14.28 6.00
CA VAL A 97 -2.46 13.75 5.19
C VAL A 97 -1.94 12.93 4.03
N SER A 98 -0.97 13.46 3.27
CA SER A 98 -0.41 12.75 2.12
C SER A 98 0.30 11.46 2.55
N ASN A 99 1.02 11.51 3.66
CA ASN A 99 1.72 10.33 4.17
C ASN A 99 0.74 9.25 4.62
N ALA A 100 -0.32 9.64 5.33
CA ALA A 100 -1.35 8.70 5.76
C ALA A 100 -2.11 8.12 4.57
N GLU A 101 -2.43 8.96 3.58
CA GLU A 101 -3.13 8.49 2.38
C GLU A 101 -2.31 7.48 1.60
N ALA A 102 -1.03 7.76 1.37
CA ALA A 102 -0.15 6.83 0.67
C ALA A 102 -0.08 5.49 1.39
N MET A 103 0.00 5.50 2.71
CA MET A 103 0.01 4.28 3.51
C MET A 103 -1.30 3.52 3.35
N ALA A 104 -2.45 4.19 3.47
CA ALA A 104 -3.76 3.57 3.33
C ALA A 104 -3.93 2.96 1.93
N PHE A 105 -3.52 3.68 0.89
CA PHE A 105 -3.63 3.22 -0.49
C PHE A 105 -2.82 1.95 -0.72
N ARG A 106 -1.56 1.94 -0.29
CA ARG A 106 -0.70 0.75 -0.42
C ARG A 106 -1.27 -0.45 0.33
N ARG A 107 -1.81 -0.22 1.53
CA ARG A 107 -2.43 -1.30 2.32
C ARG A 107 -3.69 -1.83 1.68
N ALA A 108 -4.52 -0.96 1.12
CA ALA A 108 -5.73 -1.39 0.42
C ALA A 108 -5.38 -2.23 -0.82
N ALA A 109 -4.38 -1.80 -1.59
CA ALA A 109 -3.90 -2.55 -2.74
C ALA A 109 -3.36 -3.93 -2.33
N ALA A 110 -2.65 -3.99 -1.21
CA ALA A 110 -2.14 -5.26 -0.68
C ALA A 110 -3.26 -6.21 -0.28
N LYS A 111 -4.40 -5.69 0.15
CA LYS A 111 -5.57 -6.54 0.44
C LYS A 111 -6.10 -7.23 -0.80
N PHE A 112 -5.85 -6.68 -1.98
CA PHE A 112 -6.16 -7.33 -3.25
C PHE A 112 -5.02 -8.20 -3.78
N GLY A 113 -3.87 -8.18 -3.11
CA GLY A 113 -2.70 -8.98 -3.49
C GLY A 113 -1.52 -8.19 -4.01
N LEU A 114 -1.71 -6.95 -4.42
CA LEU A 114 -0.65 -6.14 -5.01
C LEU A 114 0.32 -5.68 -3.93
N GLY A 115 1.57 -6.16 -4.01
CA GLY A 115 2.60 -5.82 -3.04
C GLY A 115 2.44 -6.49 -1.69
N ARG A 116 1.52 -7.45 -1.55
CA ARG A 116 1.25 -8.10 -0.27
C ARG A 116 2.49 -8.74 0.33
N SER A 117 3.37 -9.31 -0.49
CA SER A 117 4.57 -9.98 -0.02
C SER A 117 5.52 -9.06 0.76
N LEU A 118 5.43 -7.74 0.55
CA LEU A 118 6.26 -6.79 1.27
C LEU A 118 5.91 -6.70 2.74
N TYR A 119 4.71 -7.17 3.13
CA TYR A 119 4.26 -7.21 4.52
C TYR A 119 4.61 -8.53 5.20
N ASP A 120 5.08 -9.52 4.43
CA ASP A 120 5.53 -10.79 4.97
C ASP A 120 7.02 -10.70 5.26
N LYS A 121 7.37 -10.60 6.54
CA LYS A 121 8.77 -10.47 6.95
C LYS A 121 9.62 -11.66 6.54
N ALA A 122 9.03 -12.85 6.48
CA ALA A 122 9.76 -14.05 6.06
C ALA A 122 10.10 -14.04 4.58
N ALA A 123 9.32 -13.36 3.75
CA ALA A 123 9.55 -13.25 2.31
C ALA A 123 10.46 -12.08 1.93
N ARG A 124 10.81 -11.20 2.88
CA ARG A 124 11.69 -10.05 2.61
C ARG A 124 13.11 -10.53 2.35
N PRO A 125 13.86 -9.78 1.50
CA PRO A 125 15.30 -10.05 1.36
C PRO A 125 16.01 -9.98 2.70
N ALA A 126 17.08 -10.76 2.87
CA ALA A 126 17.83 -10.79 4.13
C ALA A 126 18.30 -9.40 4.55
N SER A 127 18.70 -8.55 3.60
CA SER A 127 19.17 -7.18 3.87
C SER A 127 18.08 -6.26 4.40
N ALA A 128 16.80 -6.60 4.17
CA ALA A 128 15.66 -5.80 4.60
C ALA A 128 14.95 -6.40 5.83
N ARG A 129 15.37 -7.57 6.30
CA ARG A 129 14.76 -8.20 7.47
C ARG A 129 15.21 -7.51 8.75
N PRO A 130 14.34 -7.43 9.76
CA PRO A 130 14.74 -6.94 11.07
C PRO A 130 15.92 -7.74 11.60
N VAL A 131 16.86 -7.06 12.25
CA VAL A 131 17.93 -7.75 12.96
C VAL A 131 17.31 -8.48 14.15
N GLN A 132 17.71 -9.76 14.33
CA GLN A 132 17.16 -10.59 15.40
C GLN A 132 17.43 -9.93 16.76
N GLY A 133 16.40 -9.84 17.60
CA GLY A 133 16.49 -9.21 18.91
C GLY A 133 16.29 -7.70 18.92
N MET A 134 16.20 -7.07 17.77
CA MET A 134 15.89 -5.64 17.65
C MET A 134 14.41 -5.44 17.34
N ARG A 135 13.69 -4.93 18.30
CA ARG A 135 12.28 -4.62 18.13
C ARG A 135 11.93 -3.31 18.80
#